data_121b45f9b28c627a2233a3e1885a31bf
#
_entry.id   121b45f9b28c627a2233a3e1885a31bf
#
_cell.length_a   1.000
_cell.length_b   1.000
_cell.length_c   1.000
_cell.angle_alpha   90.00
_cell.angle_beta   90.00
_cell.angle_gamma   90.00
#
_symmetry.space_group_name_H-M   'P 1'
#
loop_
_entity.id
_entity.type
_entity.pdbx_description
1 polymer ?
#
loop_
_entity_poly.entity_id
_entity_poly.type
_entity_poly.pdbx_seq_one_letter_code
_entity_poly.pdbx_strand_id
1 'polypeptide(L)'
;MPADHRESPRLDLLGTLPGEVSVLAPIAIRDISQVGVLAECAYPLLIGSAHELRLHLGSGAVVVTARVVRCEVADLGHELVRYVAGLEFIDLAPHAASAIAAFIDDVRQQRAAAQGRAADSA
;
A
#
# COMPACT_ATOMS: atom_id res chain seq x y z
N MET A 1 29.47 11.52 9.75
CA MET A 1 29.49 10.06 9.67
C MET A 1 29.97 9.64 8.31
N PRO A 2 30.94 8.77 8.24
CA PRO A 2 31.37 8.27 6.95
C PRO A 2 30.28 7.46 6.27
N ALA A 3 30.14 7.68 5.00
CA ALA A 3 29.15 6.98 4.23
C ALA A 3 29.65 5.65 3.67
N ASP A 4 30.95 5.47 3.64
CA ASP A 4 31.53 4.27 3.06
C ASP A 4 31.73 3.19 4.12
N HIS A 5 30.85 2.21 4.10
CA HIS A 5 30.87 1.10 5.05
C HIS A 5 31.88 0.03 4.69
N ARG A 6 32.45 0.06 3.48
CA ARG A 6 33.37 -0.98 3.03
C ARG A 6 34.75 -0.81 3.61
N GLU A 7 35.17 0.41 3.93
CA GLU A 7 36.47 0.72 4.45
C GLU A 7 36.49 0.92 5.96
N SER A 8 35.32 1.00 6.57
CA SER A 8 35.20 1.21 8.00
C SER A 8 35.16 -0.12 8.74
N PRO A 9 35.87 -0.23 9.89
CA PRO A 9 35.77 -1.45 10.68
C PRO A 9 34.33 -1.63 11.22
N ARG A 10 33.92 -2.88 11.32
CA ARG A 10 32.63 -3.21 11.88
C ARG A 10 32.71 -3.17 13.40
N LEU A 11 31.67 -2.60 14.00
CA LEU A 11 31.52 -2.59 15.45
C LEU A 11 30.57 -3.72 15.85
N ASP A 12 31.07 -4.59 16.71
CA ASP A 12 30.25 -5.66 17.26
C ASP A 12 29.40 -5.09 18.39
N LEU A 13 28.08 -5.14 18.21
CA LEU A 13 27.14 -4.66 19.20
C LEU A 13 26.93 -5.73 20.26
N LEU A 14 26.99 -5.35 21.52
CA LEU A 14 26.76 -6.27 22.64
C LEU A 14 25.30 -6.62 22.83
N GLY A 15 24.44 -6.14 21.98
CA GLY A 15 23.04 -6.43 21.93
C GLY A 15 22.55 -6.22 20.51
N THR A 16 21.31 -5.80 20.36
CA THR A 16 20.74 -5.52 19.04
C THR A 16 20.38 -4.04 18.93
N LEU A 17 20.52 -3.50 17.72
CA LEU A 17 20.10 -2.15 17.39
C LEU A 17 18.84 -2.26 16.54
N PRO A 18 17.75 -1.56 16.90
CA PRO A 18 16.57 -1.56 16.06
C PRO A 18 16.89 -1.02 14.68
N GLY A 19 16.36 -1.67 13.66
CA GLY A 19 16.50 -1.26 12.28
C GLY A 19 15.30 -1.68 11.49
N GLU A 20 15.14 -1.09 10.33
CA GLU A 20 14.06 -1.41 9.42
C GLU A 20 14.62 -1.77 8.06
N VAL A 21 13.97 -2.70 7.40
CA VAL A 21 14.27 -3.05 6.02
C VAL A 21 12.99 -2.91 5.22
N SER A 22 13.09 -2.19 4.10
CA SER A 22 11.98 -2.09 3.17
C SER A 22 12.04 -3.29 2.22
N VAL A 23 10.98 -4.07 2.23
CA VAL A 23 10.85 -5.24 1.38
C VAL A 23 9.69 -5.04 0.44
N LEU A 24 9.90 -5.26 -0.86
CA LEU A 24 8.83 -5.27 -1.84
C LEU A 24 8.06 -6.57 -1.71
N ALA A 25 6.90 -6.50 -1.10
CA ALA A 25 5.98 -7.62 -1.01
C ALA A 25 4.68 -7.25 -1.74
N PRO A 26 4.12 -8.14 -2.54
CA PRO A 26 2.85 -7.84 -3.21
C PRO A 26 1.72 -7.75 -2.19
N ILE A 27 0.86 -6.76 -2.39
CA ILE A 27 -0.39 -6.62 -1.66
C ILE A 27 -1.52 -6.44 -2.66
N ALA A 28 -2.72 -6.81 -2.26
CA ALA A 28 -3.90 -6.61 -3.11
C ALA A 28 -4.69 -5.41 -2.57
N ILE A 29 -4.81 -4.37 -3.38
CA ILE A 29 -5.59 -3.20 -3.02
C ILE A 29 -7.06 -3.52 -3.29
N ARG A 30 -7.88 -3.52 -2.24
CA ARG A 30 -9.31 -3.81 -2.33
C ARG A 30 -10.13 -2.55 -2.50
N ASP A 31 -9.68 -1.47 -1.89
CA ASP A 31 -10.33 -0.17 -1.91
C ASP A 31 -9.29 0.92 -1.98
N ILE A 32 -9.61 1.98 -2.69
CA ILE A 32 -8.76 3.17 -2.75
C ILE A 32 -9.62 4.41 -2.70
N SER A 33 -9.16 5.40 -1.93
CA SER A 33 -9.74 6.72 -1.88
C SER A 33 -8.62 7.75 -1.97
N GLN A 34 -8.97 9.02 -1.92
CA GLN A 34 -7.97 10.09 -1.93
C GLN A 34 -7.19 10.19 -0.61
N VAL A 35 -7.61 9.48 0.44
CA VAL A 35 -6.97 9.55 1.76
C VAL A 35 -6.25 8.26 2.14
N GLY A 36 -6.52 7.16 1.47
CA GLY A 36 -5.87 5.90 1.82
C GLY A 36 -6.36 4.71 1.03
N VAL A 37 -5.90 3.53 1.45
CA VAL A 37 -6.24 2.26 0.81
C VAL A 37 -6.65 1.22 1.85
N LEU A 38 -7.44 0.27 1.41
CA LEU A 38 -7.69 -0.98 2.12
C LEU A 38 -6.99 -2.07 1.34
N ALA A 39 -6.08 -2.79 1.99
CA ALA A 39 -5.22 -3.76 1.32
C ALA A 39 -5.30 -5.12 1.98
N GLU A 40 -5.21 -6.17 1.18
CA GLU A 40 -5.06 -7.54 1.65
C GLU A 40 -3.60 -7.94 1.62
N CYS A 41 -3.13 -8.49 2.73
CA CYS A 41 -1.73 -8.81 2.94
C CYS A 41 -1.56 -10.24 3.41
N ALA A 42 -0.43 -10.86 3.08
CA ALA A 42 -0.07 -12.17 3.59
C ALA A 42 0.50 -12.11 5.01
N TYR A 43 0.91 -10.93 5.46
CA TYR A 43 1.52 -10.72 6.77
C TYR A 43 0.77 -9.64 7.53
N PRO A 44 0.72 -9.72 8.88
CA PRO A 44 0.15 -8.62 9.65
C PRO A 44 1.05 -7.39 9.56
N LEU A 45 0.43 -6.23 9.46
CA LEU A 45 1.13 -4.96 9.49
C LEU A 45 0.93 -4.31 10.84
N LEU A 46 2.01 -3.74 11.38
CA LEU A 46 1.98 -3.11 12.69
C LEU A 46 1.24 -1.77 12.63
N ILE A 47 0.20 -1.63 13.44
CA ILE A 47 -0.56 -0.39 13.53
C ILE A 47 0.38 0.75 13.96
N GLY A 48 0.32 1.87 13.24
CA GLY A 48 1.19 3.02 13.45
C GLY A 48 2.45 3.02 12.60
N SER A 49 2.81 1.89 11.98
CA SER A 49 3.97 1.83 11.11
C SER A 49 3.69 2.50 9.76
N ALA A 50 4.72 3.11 9.19
CA ALA A 50 4.64 3.77 7.89
C ALA A 50 5.39 2.95 6.85
N HIS A 51 4.82 2.85 5.66
CA HIS A 51 5.38 2.07 4.57
C HIS A 51 5.29 2.84 3.26
N GLU A 52 6.25 2.59 2.37
CA GLU A 52 6.13 3.03 1.00
C GLU A 52 5.30 2.01 0.22
N LEU A 53 4.30 2.52 -0.50
CA LEU A 53 3.46 1.72 -1.37
C LEU A 53 3.68 2.12 -2.80
N ARG A 54 3.85 1.15 -3.67
CA ARG A 54 3.81 1.38 -5.11
C ARG A 54 2.43 0.98 -5.61
N LEU A 55 1.67 1.96 -6.06
CA LEU A 55 0.31 1.74 -6.55
C LEU A 55 0.32 1.71 -8.07
N HIS A 56 -0.17 0.63 -8.64
CA HIS A 56 -0.28 0.48 -10.09
C HIS A 56 -1.66 0.97 -10.52
N LEU A 57 -1.70 2.16 -11.12
CA LEU A 57 -2.94 2.87 -11.44
C LEU A 57 -3.21 2.85 -12.95
N GLY A 58 -3.33 1.67 -13.52
CA GLY A 58 -3.62 1.55 -14.94
C GLY A 58 -2.43 1.95 -15.81
N SER A 59 -2.37 3.22 -16.21
CA SER A 59 -1.33 3.70 -17.12
C SER A 59 0.04 3.91 -16.50
N GLY A 60 0.15 3.85 -15.18
CA GLY A 60 1.42 4.06 -14.52
C GLY A 60 1.38 3.69 -13.06
N ALA A 61 2.51 3.86 -12.40
CA ALA A 61 2.65 3.59 -10.98
C ALA A 61 3.05 4.86 -10.24
N VAL A 62 2.55 5.02 -9.02
CA VAL A 62 2.98 6.09 -8.12
C VAL A 62 3.47 5.48 -6.81
N VAL A 63 4.45 6.12 -6.21
CA VAL A 63 4.96 5.73 -4.90
C VAL A 63 4.40 6.71 -3.88
N VAL A 64 3.78 6.16 -2.84
CA VAL A 64 3.19 6.96 -1.76
C VAL A 64 3.65 6.40 -0.43
N THR A 65 3.63 7.23 0.61
CA THR A 65 3.86 6.78 1.98
C THR A 65 2.52 6.68 2.68
N ALA A 66 2.32 5.59 3.42
CA ALA A 66 1.06 5.38 4.14
C ALA A 66 1.32 4.79 5.52
N ARG A 67 0.48 5.17 6.47
CA ARG A 67 0.53 4.66 7.85
C ARG A 67 -0.58 3.67 8.08
N VAL A 68 -0.24 2.56 8.71
CA VAL A 68 -1.21 1.53 9.08
C VAL A 68 -2.07 2.07 10.23
N VAL A 69 -3.38 2.18 9.99
CA VAL A 69 -4.33 2.64 11.00
C VAL A 69 -5.16 1.50 11.58
N ARG A 70 -5.25 0.39 10.85
CA ARG A 70 -5.85 -0.84 11.38
C ARG A 70 -5.31 -2.05 10.63
N CYS A 71 -5.38 -3.21 11.29
CA CYS A 71 -5.01 -4.47 10.66
C CYS A 71 -5.81 -5.58 11.36
N GLU A 72 -6.54 -6.37 10.57
CA GLU A 72 -7.42 -7.40 11.07
C GLU A 72 -7.22 -8.68 10.27
N VAL A 73 -7.52 -9.81 10.90
CA VAL A 73 -7.52 -11.08 10.20
C VAL A 73 -8.75 -11.14 9.30
N ALA A 74 -8.53 -11.39 8.02
CA ALA A 74 -9.61 -11.39 7.04
C ALA A 74 -10.25 -12.77 6.86
N ASP A 75 -9.45 -13.83 6.95
CA ASP A 75 -9.92 -15.18 6.68
C ASP A 75 -9.14 -16.18 7.53
N LEU A 76 -9.89 -17.01 8.26
CA LEU A 76 -9.36 -18.09 9.07
C LEU A 76 -9.73 -19.47 8.53
N GLY A 77 -10.46 -19.52 7.41
CA GLY A 77 -11.13 -20.73 6.98
C GLY A 77 -10.28 -21.73 6.24
N HIS A 78 -9.07 -21.40 5.84
CA HIS A 78 -8.25 -22.25 4.98
C HIS A 78 -6.80 -22.28 5.43
N GLU A 79 -5.93 -22.86 4.63
CA GLU A 79 -4.54 -23.09 4.98
C GLU A 79 -3.74 -21.81 5.19
N LEU A 80 -4.19 -20.70 4.61
CA LEU A 80 -3.47 -19.44 4.67
C LEU A 80 -4.28 -18.39 5.40
N VAL A 81 -3.67 -17.80 6.41
CA VAL A 81 -4.25 -16.66 7.10
C VAL A 81 -3.95 -15.40 6.28
N ARG A 82 -4.98 -14.60 6.05
CA ARG A 82 -4.84 -13.32 5.35
C ARG A 82 -5.27 -12.19 6.26
N TYR A 83 -4.69 -11.03 6.00
CA TYR A 83 -4.93 -9.83 6.80
C TYR A 83 -5.47 -8.73 5.92
N VAL A 84 -6.36 -7.92 6.46
CA VAL A 84 -6.85 -6.71 5.81
C VAL A 84 -6.35 -5.53 6.62
N ALA A 85 -5.63 -4.64 5.97
CA ALA A 85 -5.04 -3.46 6.58
C ALA A 85 -5.62 -2.19 5.97
N GLY A 86 -5.98 -1.25 6.82
CA GLY A 86 -6.32 0.11 6.40
C GLY A 86 -5.09 0.99 6.56
N LEU A 87 -4.73 1.70 5.50
CA LEU A 87 -3.57 2.58 5.49
C LEU A 87 -4.00 3.97 5.04
N GLU A 88 -3.54 4.98 5.75
CA GLU A 88 -3.76 6.39 5.42
C GLU A 88 -2.53 6.97 4.76
N PHE A 89 -2.72 7.70 3.68
CA PHE A 89 -1.61 8.39 3.01
C PHE A 89 -1.05 9.49 3.90
N ILE A 90 0.28 9.61 3.89
CA ILE A 90 1.01 10.62 4.64
C ILE A 90 1.67 11.56 3.64
N ASP A 91 1.43 12.87 3.80
CA ASP A 91 2.09 13.91 2.99
C ASP A 91 2.07 13.59 1.50
N LEU A 92 0.88 13.29 0.99
CA LEU A 92 0.70 12.86 -0.39
C LEU A 92 1.16 13.95 -1.36
N ALA A 93 2.14 13.63 -2.20
CA ALA A 93 2.64 14.58 -3.18
C ALA A 93 1.56 14.94 -4.19
N PRO A 94 1.53 16.20 -4.69
CA PRO A 94 0.47 16.63 -5.61
C PRO A 94 0.32 15.78 -6.86
N HIS A 95 1.43 15.31 -7.45
CA HIS A 95 1.34 14.45 -8.64
C HIS A 95 0.73 13.09 -8.32
N ALA A 96 1.02 12.54 -7.15
CA ALA A 96 0.42 11.28 -6.71
C ALA A 96 -1.07 11.47 -6.38
N ALA A 97 -1.42 12.56 -5.72
CA ALA A 97 -2.82 12.90 -5.45
C ALA A 97 -3.62 13.03 -6.74
N SER A 98 -3.06 13.71 -7.74
CA SER A 98 -3.72 13.85 -9.04
C SER A 98 -3.88 12.52 -9.76
N ALA A 99 -2.86 11.66 -9.71
CA ALA A 99 -2.92 10.34 -10.34
C ALA A 99 -3.98 9.46 -9.68
N ILE A 100 -4.07 9.48 -8.36
CA ILE A 100 -5.08 8.72 -7.62
C ILE A 100 -6.48 9.23 -7.95
N ALA A 101 -6.69 10.55 -7.96
CA ALA A 101 -7.98 11.14 -8.29
C ALA A 101 -8.41 10.77 -9.71
N ALA A 102 -7.49 10.85 -10.67
CA ALA A 102 -7.78 10.47 -12.06
C ALA A 102 -8.13 8.99 -12.19
N PHE A 103 -7.42 8.13 -11.47
CA PHE A 103 -7.70 6.70 -11.46
C PHE A 103 -9.11 6.41 -10.91
N ILE A 104 -9.47 7.05 -9.79
CA ILE A 104 -10.78 6.87 -9.18
C ILE A 104 -11.88 7.32 -10.14
N ASP A 105 -11.71 8.46 -10.78
CA ASP A 105 -12.68 8.96 -11.77
C ASP A 105 -12.84 8.01 -12.94
N ASP A 106 -11.74 7.48 -13.45
CA ASP A 106 -11.74 6.51 -14.54
C ASP A 106 -12.52 5.25 -14.19
N VAL A 107 -12.27 4.70 -13.01
CA VAL A 107 -12.97 3.50 -12.55
C VAL A 107 -14.46 3.76 -12.41
N ARG A 108 -14.84 4.93 -11.86
CA ARG A 108 -16.25 5.32 -11.72
C ARG A 108 -16.93 5.44 -13.07
N GLN A 109 -16.26 6.05 -14.04
CA GLN A 109 -16.80 6.19 -15.39
C GLN A 109 -16.96 4.84 -16.08
N GLN A 110 -15.99 3.95 -15.94
CA GLN A 110 -16.06 2.60 -16.49
C GLN A 110 -17.22 1.81 -15.89
N ARG A 111 -17.42 1.92 -14.58
CA ARG A 111 -18.53 1.25 -13.90
C ARG A 111 -19.89 1.80 -14.33
N ALA A 112 -19.99 3.11 -14.47
CA ALA A 112 -21.22 3.74 -14.95
C ALA A 112 -21.55 3.31 -16.38
N ALA A 113 -20.54 3.26 -17.26
CA ALA A 113 -20.73 2.79 -18.63
C ALA A 113 -21.13 1.32 -18.69
N ALA A 114 -20.53 0.48 -17.85
CA ALA A 114 -20.88 -0.93 -17.77
C ALA A 114 -22.32 -1.14 -17.27
N GLN A 115 -22.74 -0.38 -16.27
CA GLN A 115 -24.11 -0.42 -15.75
C GLN A 115 -25.12 0.06 -16.80
N GLY A 116 -24.78 1.13 -17.53
CA GLY A 116 -25.63 1.62 -18.62
C GLY A 116 -25.79 0.59 -19.72
N ARG A 117 -24.71 -0.09 -20.11
CA ARG A 117 -24.80 -1.16 -21.12
C ARG A 117 -25.60 -2.35 -20.64
N ALA A 118 -25.46 -2.72 -19.37
CA ALA A 118 -26.23 -3.81 -18.79
C ALA A 118 -27.73 -3.47 -18.76
N ALA A 119 -28.07 -2.23 -18.45
CA ALA A 119 -29.45 -1.77 -18.46
C ALA A 119 -30.03 -1.77 -19.88
N ASP A 120 -29.25 -1.37 -20.88
CA ASP A 120 -29.67 -1.34 -22.27
C ASP A 120 -29.85 -2.73 -22.87
N SER A 121 -29.15 -3.72 -22.39
CA SER A 121 -29.24 -5.08 -22.90
C SER A 121 -30.34 -5.91 -22.22
N ALA A 122 -30.99 -5.34 -21.25
CA ALA A 122 -32.16 -5.97 -20.63
C ALA A 122 -33.44 -5.64 -21.41
#